data_44a0611b407c5e1bb366d6702e404b4c
#
_entry.id   44a0611b407c5e1bb366d6702e404b4c
#
_cell.length_a   1.000
_cell.length_b   1.000
_cell.length_c   1.000
_cell.angle_alpha   90.00
_cell.angle_beta   90.00
_cell.angle_gamma   90.00
#
_symmetry.space_group_name_H-M   'P 1'
#
loop_
_entity.id
_entity.type
_entity.pdbx_description
1 polymer ?
#
loop_
_entity_poly.entity_id
_entity_poly.type
_entity_poly.pdbx_seq_one_letter_code
_entity_poly.pdbx_strand_id
1 'polypeptide(L)'
;IFLALNMIDFYDELGSGRFIIIHNEEMSYTKADLLCSFLNLFLKTYNLHIHSKFYEEQKKDIGYINTLNVKAIRSIALRKGNDPVDAMQGMEQFVLNLPKMINHPSFSELKKKRSNKSKTAILVATGPSLKKQLPLLKKYANNATIFCVDSAYSILAKEGIKPDYVCMLERDDFVSSCFDNDFKEFDKDITFILASLVYKDSIEFLEKNKRKYILISRSYPFAYSLGLHEFGYIQGGMSVAHMNAELAILLGHENIIMIGQDLAYGDDGKTHSDGFLHEDYHKDDFKKDKGKFEIQAYGGKGIVQSSEIWVLFKQVFENLISKEKSVKFYNATEGGARIEGTIEKPFKELCEKLLTKNIKKPFTKLHPLKKDQREKLMLQAYKRIKEHIKNSQKFLKECKKLYKALNQKSKTRYTLNELNAQIDDLKQLLESNKFIFLREVVSPSLFHLESTFSKIYVHAMHNESDKQNKLVAWIEAHKAWVEDISELVNIQEKALKIAIIPLQDILEKKNLI
;
A
#
# COMPACT_ATOMS: atom_id res chain seq x y z
N ILE A 1 39.84 -10.52 -1.38
CA ILE A 1 39.08 -9.74 -0.38
C ILE A 1 39.42 -10.25 1.02
N PHE A 2 39.26 -11.54 1.35
CA PHE A 2 39.55 -12.07 2.69
C PHE A 2 41.01 -11.84 3.15
N LEU A 3 41.99 -11.97 2.25
CA LEU A 3 43.37 -11.65 2.57
C LEU A 3 43.55 -10.15 2.84
N ALA A 4 42.94 -9.28 2.06
CA ALA A 4 43.00 -7.83 2.29
C ALA A 4 42.36 -7.42 3.62
N LEU A 5 41.23 -8.05 3.99
CA LEU A 5 40.52 -7.81 5.27
C LEU A 5 41.34 -8.28 6.49
N ASN A 6 42.26 -9.25 6.30
CA ASN A 6 43.18 -9.66 7.35
C ASN A 6 44.43 -8.75 7.46
N MET A 7 44.68 -7.88 6.47
CA MET A 7 45.81 -6.97 6.42
C MET A 7 45.46 -5.52 6.76
N ILE A 8 44.19 -5.15 6.62
CA ILE A 8 43.71 -3.79 6.82
C ILE A 8 42.51 -3.86 7.76
N ASP A 9 42.52 -3.03 8.79
CA ASP A 9 41.40 -2.91 9.72
C ASP A 9 40.27 -2.06 9.11
N PHE A 10 39.13 -2.68 8.86
CA PHE A 10 37.89 -2.04 8.38
C PHE A 10 36.78 -2.08 9.43
N TYR A 11 37.13 -2.25 10.70
CA TYR A 11 36.13 -2.44 11.76
C TYR A 11 35.13 -1.27 11.84
N ASP A 12 35.64 -0.04 11.80
CA ASP A 12 34.82 1.17 11.88
C ASP A 12 33.95 1.37 10.64
N GLU A 13 34.48 1.08 9.45
CA GLU A 13 33.73 1.18 8.20
C GLU A 13 32.64 0.12 8.11
N LEU A 14 32.90 -1.11 8.51
CA LEU A 14 31.93 -2.20 8.56
C LEU A 14 30.89 -1.93 9.66
N GLY A 15 31.32 -1.51 10.84
CA GLY A 15 30.44 -1.21 11.97
C GLY A 15 29.51 0.00 11.71
N SER A 16 30.00 1.00 10.98
CA SER A 16 29.21 2.18 10.58
C SER A 16 28.29 1.94 9.36
N GLY A 17 28.38 0.78 8.71
CA GLY A 17 27.65 0.49 7.49
C GLY A 17 28.16 1.25 6.23
N ARG A 18 29.29 1.96 6.33
CA ARG A 18 29.91 2.64 5.18
C ARG A 18 30.56 1.65 4.20
N PHE A 19 30.89 0.47 4.69
CA PHE A 19 31.47 -0.60 3.90
C PHE A 19 30.70 -1.89 4.18
N ILE A 20 30.13 -2.49 3.13
CA ILE A 20 29.35 -3.72 3.21
C ILE A 20 29.96 -4.74 2.28
N ILE A 21 30.33 -5.90 2.81
CA ILE A 21 30.83 -7.02 2.03
C ILE A 21 29.69 -8.00 1.80
N ILE A 22 29.40 -8.27 0.54
CA ILE A 22 28.43 -9.27 0.14
C ILE A 22 29.19 -10.44 -0.46
N HIS A 23 29.23 -11.53 0.29
CA HIS A 23 29.74 -12.81 -0.18
C HIS A 23 28.52 -13.69 -0.48
N ASN A 24 28.26 -13.93 -1.75
CA ASN A 24 27.21 -14.86 -2.11
C ASN A 24 27.39 -15.40 -3.53
N GLU A 25 27.30 -16.70 -3.62
CA GLU A 25 27.31 -17.43 -4.88
C GLU A 25 26.01 -17.17 -5.67
N GLU A 26 24.90 -16.82 -4.99
CA GLU A 26 23.62 -16.56 -5.62
C GLU A 26 23.02 -15.22 -5.19
N MET A 27 23.19 -14.19 -5.99
CA MET A 27 22.44 -12.94 -5.83
C MET A 27 21.02 -13.11 -6.35
N SER A 28 20.03 -12.92 -5.49
CA SER A 28 18.61 -12.93 -5.85
C SER A 28 18.01 -11.53 -5.79
N TYR A 29 16.85 -11.36 -6.44
CA TYR A 29 16.09 -10.10 -6.32
C TYR A 29 15.78 -9.75 -4.86
N THR A 30 15.39 -10.71 -4.03
CA THR A 30 15.08 -10.49 -2.60
C THR A 30 16.29 -9.95 -1.83
N LYS A 31 17.50 -10.44 -2.12
CA LYS A 31 18.73 -9.95 -1.51
C LYS A 31 19.06 -8.53 -1.98
N ALA A 32 18.90 -8.27 -3.28
CA ALA A 32 19.06 -6.93 -3.85
C ALA A 32 18.07 -5.93 -3.24
N ASP A 33 16.79 -6.31 -3.10
CA ASP A 33 15.73 -5.48 -2.49
C ASP A 33 16.04 -5.17 -1.02
N LEU A 34 16.50 -6.16 -0.26
CA LEU A 34 16.90 -5.96 1.14
C LEU A 34 18.06 -4.98 1.25
N LEU A 35 19.14 -5.20 0.48
CA LEU A 35 20.31 -4.34 0.47
C LEU A 35 19.96 -2.89 0.08
N CYS A 36 19.24 -2.71 -1.02
CA CYS A 36 18.83 -1.39 -1.47
C CYS A 36 17.87 -0.71 -0.48
N SER A 37 17.08 -1.48 0.27
CA SER A 37 16.19 -0.94 1.31
C SER A 37 16.97 -0.34 2.49
N PHE A 38 18.10 -0.91 2.87
CA PHE A 38 19.01 -0.31 3.86
C PHE A 38 19.62 1.00 3.37
N LEU A 39 19.89 1.10 2.08
CA LEU A 39 20.54 2.26 1.44
C LEU A 39 19.54 3.20 0.78
N ASN A 40 18.28 3.21 1.22
CA ASN A 40 17.18 3.87 0.51
C ASN A 40 17.40 5.36 0.24
N LEU A 41 18.08 6.09 1.12
CA LEU A 41 18.40 7.51 0.91
C LEU A 41 19.51 7.73 -0.13
N PHE A 42 20.33 6.71 -0.41
CA PHE A 42 21.47 6.77 -1.32
C PHE A 42 21.17 6.17 -2.70
N LEU A 43 19.94 5.77 -2.99
CA LEU A 43 19.59 5.10 -4.25
C LEU A 43 19.92 5.94 -5.50
N LYS A 44 19.85 7.27 -5.39
CA LYS A 44 20.21 8.19 -6.50
C LYS A 44 21.72 8.36 -6.70
N THR A 45 22.54 7.83 -5.80
CA THR A 45 23.99 7.82 -5.90
C THR A 45 24.56 6.43 -6.22
N TYR A 46 23.66 5.45 -6.46
CA TYR A 46 24.09 4.13 -6.88
C TYR A 46 24.94 4.21 -8.15
N ASN A 47 26.11 3.58 -8.10
CA ASN A 47 27.00 3.45 -9.24
C ASN A 47 27.72 2.10 -9.18
N LEU A 48 27.90 1.47 -10.33
CA LEU A 48 28.62 0.22 -10.45
C LEU A 48 30.05 0.51 -10.95
N HIS A 49 31.04 0.18 -10.14
CA HIS A 49 32.45 0.23 -10.52
C HIS A 49 33.04 -1.16 -10.58
N ILE A 50 33.69 -1.48 -11.68
CA ILE A 50 34.52 -2.70 -11.81
C ILE A 50 35.90 -2.36 -11.32
N HIS A 51 36.27 -2.91 -10.17
CA HIS A 51 37.51 -2.58 -9.49
C HIS A 51 38.78 -3.01 -10.24
N SER A 52 38.73 -4.07 -11.04
CA SER A 52 39.91 -4.66 -11.68
C SER A 52 39.55 -5.32 -13.01
N LYS A 53 40.54 -5.33 -13.95
CA LYS A 53 40.42 -6.07 -15.21
C LYS A 53 40.16 -7.56 -15.02
N PHE A 54 40.56 -8.13 -13.88
CA PHE A 54 40.25 -9.52 -13.51
C PHE A 54 38.76 -9.84 -13.61
N TYR A 55 37.88 -8.88 -13.28
CA TYR A 55 36.42 -9.05 -13.33
C TYR A 55 35.80 -8.88 -14.74
N GLU A 56 36.63 -8.61 -15.76
CA GLU A 56 36.13 -8.48 -17.13
C GLU A 56 35.57 -9.79 -17.68
N GLU A 57 36.11 -10.94 -17.20
CA GLU A 57 35.62 -12.27 -17.56
C GLU A 57 34.26 -12.58 -16.93
N GLN A 58 33.93 -11.93 -15.79
CA GLN A 58 32.63 -12.06 -15.10
C GLN A 58 31.61 -10.98 -15.47
N LYS A 59 31.77 -10.30 -16.61
CA LYS A 59 30.85 -9.23 -17.04
C LYS A 59 29.40 -9.64 -17.08
N LYS A 60 29.08 -10.91 -17.39
CA LYS A 60 27.72 -11.42 -17.43
C LYS A 60 27.10 -11.46 -16.03
N ASP A 61 27.81 -11.98 -15.05
CA ASP A 61 27.34 -12.09 -13.66
C ASP A 61 27.21 -10.72 -13.00
N ILE A 62 28.22 -9.85 -13.24
CA ILE A 62 28.17 -8.45 -12.76
C ILE A 62 26.99 -7.70 -13.40
N GLY A 63 26.77 -7.88 -14.72
CA GLY A 63 25.62 -7.30 -15.41
C GLY A 63 24.28 -7.80 -14.87
N TYR A 64 24.21 -9.08 -14.52
CA TYR A 64 23.03 -9.66 -13.87
C TYR A 64 22.78 -9.05 -12.49
N ILE A 65 23.79 -8.97 -11.64
CA ILE A 65 23.71 -8.33 -10.31
C ILE A 65 23.27 -6.87 -10.43
N ASN A 66 23.87 -6.12 -11.37
CA ASN A 66 23.46 -4.75 -11.64
C ASN A 66 21.99 -4.65 -12.03
N THR A 67 21.51 -5.55 -12.89
CA THR A 67 20.11 -5.60 -13.29
C THR A 67 19.19 -5.84 -12.11
N LEU A 68 19.56 -6.74 -11.19
CA LEU A 68 18.79 -6.98 -9.95
C LEU A 68 18.75 -5.75 -9.06
N ASN A 69 19.89 -5.07 -8.86
CA ASN A 69 19.96 -3.85 -8.06
C ASN A 69 19.12 -2.72 -8.67
N VAL A 70 19.22 -2.48 -9.97
CA VAL A 70 18.43 -1.45 -10.65
C VAL A 70 16.91 -1.74 -10.54
N LYS A 71 16.49 -3.01 -10.69
CA LYS A 71 15.10 -3.42 -10.46
C LYS A 71 14.66 -3.17 -9.02
N ALA A 72 15.51 -3.50 -8.05
CA ALA A 72 15.23 -3.28 -6.64
C ALA A 72 15.12 -1.78 -6.32
N ILE A 73 16.05 -0.95 -6.80
CA ILE A 73 16.02 0.51 -6.64
C ILE A 73 14.70 1.09 -7.19
N ARG A 74 14.34 0.70 -8.42
CA ARG A 74 13.09 1.14 -9.04
C ARG A 74 11.86 0.72 -8.21
N SER A 75 11.81 -0.52 -7.78
CA SER A 75 10.73 -1.04 -6.94
C SER A 75 10.61 -0.29 -5.60
N ILE A 76 11.73 0.02 -4.95
CA ILE A 76 11.74 0.78 -3.71
C ILE A 76 11.20 2.20 -3.93
N ALA A 77 11.64 2.89 -4.99
CA ALA A 77 11.14 4.21 -5.33
C ALA A 77 9.62 4.21 -5.55
N LEU A 78 9.08 3.21 -6.26
CA LEU A 78 7.64 3.06 -6.50
C LEU A 78 6.84 2.71 -5.24
N ARG A 79 7.44 1.98 -4.28
CA ARG A 79 6.78 1.60 -3.02
C ARG A 79 6.83 2.66 -1.92
N LYS A 80 7.53 3.78 -2.12
CA LYS A 80 7.69 4.84 -1.10
C LYS A 80 6.47 5.74 -0.93
N GLY A 81 5.35 5.31 -1.44
CA GLY A 81 4.07 5.95 -1.24
C GLY A 81 3.56 6.64 -2.50
N ASN A 82 2.33 7.03 -2.39
CA ASN A 82 1.61 7.70 -3.45
C ASN A 82 2.05 9.17 -3.56
N ASP A 83 1.66 9.80 -4.65
CA ASP A 83 1.67 11.24 -4.79
C ASP A 83 1.05 11.91 -3.54
N PRO A 84 1.61 13.03 -3.04
CA PRO A 84 1.03 13.76 -1.92
C PRO A 84 -0.43 14.16 -2.12
N VAL A 85 -0.85 14.46 -3.35
CA VAL A 85 -2.24 14.79 -3.69
C VAL A 85 -3.14 13.57 -3.44
N ASP A 86 -2.71 12.39 -3.89
CA ASP A 86 -3.41 11.13 -3.68
C ASP A 86 -3.48 10.76 -2.17
N ALA A 87 -2.41 11.00 -1.41
CA ALA A 87 -2.41 10.80 0.03
C ALA A 87 -3.38 11.76 0.75
N MET A 88 -3.42 13.03 0.33
CA MET A 88 -4.35 14.03 0.87
C MET A 88 -5.81 13.66 0.55
N GLN A 89 -6.10 13.25 -0.69
CA GLN A 89 -7.43 12.78 -1.08
C GLN A 89 -7.89 11.62 -0.19
N GLY A 90 -7.02 10.64 0.04
CA GLY A 90 -7.34 9.50 0.91
C GLY A 90 -7.61 9.93 2.37
N MET A 91 -6.85 10.87 2.91
CA MET A 91 -7.06 11.42 4.24
C MET A 91 -8.36 12.22 4.33
N GLU A 92 -8.65 13.07 3.35
CA GLU A 92 -9.89 13.85 3.28
C GLU A 92 -11.11 12.94 3.23
N GLN A 93 -11.12 11.95 2.34
CA GLN A 93 -12.20 10.97 2.23
C GLN A 93 -12.36 10.15 3.52
N PHE A 94 -11.26 9.77 4.16
CA PHE A 94 -11.32 9.10 5.45
C PHE A 94 -12.07 9.93 6.50
N VAL A 95 -11.75 11.23 6.60
CA VAL A 95 -12.45 12.13 7.55
C VAL A 95 -13.91 12.30 7.20
N LEU A 96 -14.23 12.48 5.92
CA LEU A 96 -15.62 12.56 5.42
C LEU A 96 -16.42 11.29 5.71
N ASN A 97 -15.80 10.13 5.63
CA ASN A 97 -16.42 8.83 5.84
C ASN A 97 -16.53 8.43 7.33
N LEU A 98 -15.89 9.16 8.28
CA LEU A 98 -15.92 8.84 9.71
C LEU A 98 -17.33 8.65 10.28
N PRO A 99 -18.31 9.52 10.00
CA PRO A 99 -19.67 9.33 10.51
C PRO A 99 -20.30 8.04 10.01
N LYS A 100 -20.07 7.67 8.75
CA LYS A 100 -20.57 6.43 8.15
C LYS A 100 -19.88 5.22 8.79
N MET A 101 -18.56 5.25 8.92
CA MET A 101 -17.77 4.20 9.55
C MET A 101 -18.25 3.93 10.98
N ILE A 102 -18.38 4.96 11.80
CA ILE A 102 -18.73 4.83 13.22
C ILE A 102 -20.19 4.36 13.40
N ASN A 103 -21.08 4.69 12.47
CA ASN A 103 -22.49 4.28 12.55
C ASN A 103 -22.77 2.87 12.01
N HIS A 104 -21.81 2.23 11.36
CA HIS A 104 -21.92 0.86 10.84
C HIS A 104 -21.19 -0.15 11.71
N PRO A 105 -21.37 -1.46 11.49
CA PRO A 105 -20.67 -2.48 12.26
C PRO A 105 -19.16 -2.34 12.16
N SER A 106 -18.46 -2.55 13.27
CA SER A 106 -17.01 -2.43 13.32
C SER A 106 -16.32 -3.69 12.81
N PHE A 107 -15.02 -3.56 12.49
CA PHE A 107 -14.17 -4.70 12.16
C PHE A 107 -14.02 -5.67 13.33
N SER A 108 -13.98 -5.16 14.56
CA SER A 108 -13.98 -5.98 15.77
C SER A 108 -15.22 -6.85 15.88
N GLU A 109 -16.41 -6.33 15.53
CA GLU A 109 -17.65 -7.11 15.47
C GLU A 109 -17.58 -8.18 14.37
N LEU A 110 -17.05 -7.85 13.19
CA LEU A 110 -16.83 -8.82 12.11
C LEU A 110 -15.93 -9.97 12.59
N LYS A 111 -14.77 -9.66 13.17
CA LYS A 111 -13.86 -10.68 13.72
C LYS A 111 -14.54 -11.53 14.78
N LYS A 112 -15.19 -10.91 15.76
CA LYS A 112 -15.88 -11.61 16.85
C LYS A 112 -16.93 -12.60 16.34
N LYS A 113 -17.69 -12.23 15.30
CA LYS A 113 -18.82 -13.04 14.81
C LYS A 113 -18.45 -14.04 13.73
N ARG A 114 -17.41 -13.77 12.94
CA ARG A 114 -17.16 -14.48 11.70
C ARG A 114 -15.76 -15.08 11.56
N SER A 115 -14.84 -14.89 12.52
CA SER A 115 -13.55 -15.58 12.50
C SER A 115 -13.74 -17.10 12.66
N ASN A 116 -12.91 -17.86 11.98
CA ASN A 116 -12.84 -19.33 12.01
C ASN A 116 -14.16 -20.05 11.62
N LYS A 117 -15.00 -19.40 10.78
CA LYS A 117 -16.26 -20.01 10.31
C LYS A 117 -16.06 -20.95 9.12
N SER A 118 -14.95 -20.85 8.44
CA SER A 118 -14.52 -21.71 7.35
C SER A 118 -13.00 -21.88 7.40
N LYS A 119 -12.50 -23.08 7.11
CA LYS A 119 -11.06 -23.31 6.94
C LYS A 119 -10.53 -22.75 5.62
N THR A 120 -11.39 -22.65 4.61
CA THR A 120 -10.98 -22.28 3.25
C THR A 120 -11.67 -21.01 2.80
N ALA A 121 -10.90 -20.07 2.28
CA ALA A 121 -11.36 -18.90 1.55
C ALA A 121 -11.05 -19.05 0.05
N ILE A 122 -11.95 -18.56 -0.79
CA ILE A 122 -11.73 -18.39 -2.22
C ILE A 122 -11.67 -16.89 -2.50
N LEU A 123 -10.57 -16.42 -3.07
CA LEU A 123 -10.40 -15.04 -3.50
C LEU A 123 -10.67 -14.96 -5.00
N VAL A 124 -11.67 -14.17 -5.37
CA VAL A 124 -12.11 -14.02 -6.76
C VAL A 124 -11.67 -12.66 -7.27
N ALA A 125 -10.75 -12.66 -8.23
CA ALA A 125 -10.32 -11.49 -8.97
C ALA A 125 -10.84 -11.56 -10.42
N THR A 126 -10.55 -10.54 -11.24
CA THR A 126 -11.14 -10.34 -12.58
C THR A 126 -10.22 -10.69 -13.74
N GLY A 127 -9.11 -11.38 -13.50
CA GLY A 127 -8.18 -11.73 -14.57
C GLY A 127 -8.82 -12.63 -15.65
N PRO A 128 -8.22 -12.72 -16.84
CA PRO A 128 -8.78 -13.43 -18.00
C PRO A 128 -9.17 -14.88 -17.74
N SER A 129 -8.48 -15.56 -16.80
CA SER A 129 -8.75 -16.97 -16.46
C SER A 129 -10.05 -17.20 -15.68
N LEU A 130 -10.65 -16.17 -15.07
CA LEU A 130 -11.80 -16.31 -14.17
C LEU A 130 -12.96 -17.07 -14.83
N LYS A 131 -13.27 -16.78 -16.09
CA LYS A 131 -14.40 -17.41 -16.81
C LYS A 131 -14.36 -18.92 -16.77
N LYS A 132 -13.17 -19.52 -16.84
CA LYS A 132 -13.01 -21.00 -16.82
C LYS A 132 -13.43 -21.61 -15.48
N GLN A 133 -13.33 -20.85 -14.37
CA GLN A 133 -13.53 -21.34 -13.02
C GLN A 133 -14.95 -21.09 -12.49
N LEU A 134 -15.74 -20.21 -13.13
CA LEU A 134 -17.10 -19.88 -12.67
C LEU A 134 -18.03 -21.09 -12.50
N PRO A 135 -18.04 -22.11 -13.39
CA PRO A 135 -18.91 -23.27 -13.20
C PRO A 135 -18.57 -24.08 -11.93
N LEU A 136 -17.27 -24.26 -11.64
CA LEU A 136 -16.82 -24.92 -10.41
C LEU A 136 -17.08 -24.07 -9.18
N LEU A 137 -16.82 -22.76 -9.26
CA LEU A 137 -17.12 -21.82 -8.18
C LEU A 137 -18.59 -21.88 -7.80
N LYS A 138 -19.49 -21.90 -8.81
CA LYS A 138 -20.95 -22.01 -8.60
C LYS A 138 -21.31 -23.29 -7.85
N LYS A 139 -20.74 -24.41 -8.27
CA LYS A 139 -20.98 -25.72 -7.64
C LYS A 139 -20.54 -25.77 -6.18
N TYR A 140 -19.41 -25.15 -5.85
CA TYR A 140 -18.79 -25.22 -4.52
C TYR A 140 -18.95 -23.94 -3.69
N ALA A 141 -19.81 -23.01 -4.11
CA ALA A 141 -19.99 -21.71 -3.43
C ALA A 141 -20.38 -21.81 -1.95
N ASN A 142 -21.07 -22.89 -1.57
CA ASN A 142 -21.48 -23.13 -0.18
C ASN A 142 -20.43 -23.84 0.68
N ASN A 143 -19.27 -24.18 0.13
CA ASN A 143 -18.26 -24.99 0.80
C ASN A 143 -17.05 -24.15 1.29
N ALA A 144 -16.95 -22.88 0.91
CA ALA A 144 -15.89 -21.97 1.29
C ALA A 144 -16.43 -20.56 1.55
N THR A 145 -15.64 -19.72 2.24
CA THR A 145 -15.90 -18.29 2.28
C THR A 145 -15.42 -17.66 0.98
N ILE A 146 -16.29 -16.89 0.31
CA ILE A 146 -15.95 -16.21 -0.96
C ILE A 146 -15.71 -14.73 -0.71
N PHE A 147 -14.50 -14.28 -0.99
CA PHE A 147 -14.11 -12.88 -1.07
C PHE A 147 -14.04 -12.48 -2.53
N CYS A 148 -14.72 -11.43 -2.90
CA CYS A 148 -14.79 -10.92 -4.26
C CYS A 148 -14.20 -9.51 -4.31
N VAL A 149 -13.39 -9.19 -5.33
CA VAL A 149 -13.02 -7.80 -5.60
C VAL A 149 -14.22 -7.06 -6.21
N ASP A 150 -14.28 -5.74 -6.04
CA ASP A 150 -15.31 -4.84 -6.57
C ASP A 150 -15.65 -5.11 -8.03
N SER A 151 -14.63 -5.18 -8.87
CA SER A 151 -14.75 -5.38 -10.31
C SER A 151 -15.29 -6.77 -10.71
N ALA A 152 -15.09 -7.81 -9.89
CA ALA A 152 -15.64 -9.15 -10.14
C ALA A 152 -17.10 -9.31 -9.66
N TYR A 153 -17.58 -8.39 -8.84
CA TYR A 153 -18.91 -8.50 -8.22
C TYR A 153 -20.04 -8.61 -9.26
N SER A 154 -20.04 -7.74 -10.29
CA SER A 154 -21.05 -7.79 -11.34
C SER A 154 -21.01 -9.06 -12.17
N ILE A 155 -19.82 -9.64 -12.38
CA ILE A 155 -19.63 -10.93 -13.06
C ILE A 155 -20.28 -12.05 -12.25
N LEU A 156 -19.97 -12.11 -10.95
CA LEU A 156 -20.54 -13.12 -10.06
C LEU A 156 -22.06 -12.99 -9.93
N ALA A 157 -22.58 -11.77 -9.90
CA ALA A 157 -24.03 -11.53 -9.85
C ALA A 157 -24.75 -12.04 -11.10
N LYS A 158 -24.22 -11.78 -12.29
CA LYS A 158 -24.74 -12.30 -13.57
C LYS A 158 -24.74 -13.83 -13.63
N GLU A 159 -23.73 -14.46 -13.05
CA GLU A 159 -23.62 -15.93 -12.98
C GLU A 159 -24.43 -16.55 -11.83
N GLY A 160 -25.05 -15.74 -10.98
CA GLY A 160 -25.79 -16.20 -9.80
C GLY A 160 -24.92 -16.82 -8.72
N ILE A 161 -23.65 -16.41 -8.63
CA ILE A 161 -22.68 -16.88 -7.64
C ILE A 161 -22.58 -15.83 -6.53
N LYS A 162 -23.19 -16.09 -5.39
CA LYS A 162 -23.23 -15.12 -4.28
C LYS A 162 -21.94 -15.14 -3.47
N PRO A 163 -21.14 -14.04 -3.47
CA PRO A 163 -20.01 -13.92 -2.57
C PRO A 163 -20.48 -13.64 -1.13
N ASP A 164 -19.64 -13.96 -0.15
CA ASP A 164 -19.90 -13.59 1.25
C ASP A 164 -19.44 -12.15 1.52
N TYR A 165 -18.33 -11.77 0.89
CA TYR A 165 -17.72 -10.45 1.01
C TYR A 165 -17.40 -9.88 -0.37
N VAL A 166 -17.74 -8.60 -0.58
CA VAL A 166 -17.29 -7.81 -1.71
C VAL A 166 -16.45 -6.67 -1.16
N CYS A 167 -15.21 -6.57 -1.63
CA CYS A 167 -14.25 -5.62 -1.08
C CYS A 167 -13.91 -4.51 -2.07
N MET A 168 -13.65 -3.30 -1.56
CA MET A 168 -13.18 -2.15 -2.33
C MET A 168 -12.12 -1.39 -1.54
N LEU A 169 -11.04 -1.03 -2.21
CA LEU A 169 -9.89 -0.35 -1.64
C LEU A 169 -9.70 1.06 -2.19
N GLU A 170 -10.10 1.29 -3.44
CA GLU A 170 -9.74 2.44 -4.24
C GLU A 170 -10.51 3.70 -3.83
N ARG A 171 -9.82 4.85 -3.96
CA ARG A 171 -10.34 6.18 -3.62
C ARG A 171 -10.80 6.98 -4.84
N ASP A 172 -10.64 6.41 -6.03
CA ASP A 172 -11.02 7.02 -7.29
C ASP A 172 -12.53 6.96 -7.49
N ASP A 173 -13.11 8.04 -8.04
CA ASP A 173 -14.54 8.14 -8.33
C ASP A 173 -14.97 7.13 -9.41
N PHE A 174 -14.12 6.91 -10.42
CA PHE A 174 -14.37 5.96 -11.49
C PHE A 174 -14.69 4.55 -10.98
N VAL A 175 -13.94 4.08 -9.97
CA VAL A 175 -14.13 2.74 -9.39
C VAL A 175 -15.45 2.63 -8.62
N SER A 176 -16.01 3.74 -8.13
CA SER A 176 -17.29 3.75 -7.42
C SER A 176 -18.43 3.16 -8.25
N SER A 177 -18.35 3.30 -9.58
CA SER A 177 -19.32 2.76 -10.55
C SER A 177 -19.47 1.24 -10.51
N CYS A 178 -18.50 0.51 -9.94
CA CYS A 178 -18.64 -0.93 -9.68
C CYS A 178 -19.84 -1.25 -8.78
N PHE A 179 -20.33 -0.28 -8.00
CA PHE A 179 -21.50 -0.43 -7.11
C PHE A 179 -22.74 0.30 -7.59
N ASP A 180 -22.68 1.06 -8.69
CA ASP A 180 -23.87 1.68 -9.31
C ASP A 180 -24.68 0.64 -10.09
N ASN A 181 -25.24 -0.30 -9.37
CA ASN A 181 -26.07 -1.38 -9.86
C ASN A 181 -27.03 -1.82 -8.75
N ASP A 182 -28.09 -2.55 -9.10
CA ASP A 182 -29.06 -3.09 -8.16
C ASP A 182 -29.40 -4.54 -8.52
N PHE A 183 -28.82 -5.48 -7.78
CA PHE A 183 -29.11 -6.91 -7.92
C PHE A 183 -30.17 -7.42 -6.94
N LYS A 184 -30.87 -6.53 -6.22
CA LYS A 184 -32.03 -6.81 -5.37
C LYS A 184 -31.78 -7.95 -4.36
N GLU A 185 -32.56 -9.04 -4.45
CA GLU A 185 -32.47 -10.18 -3.53
C GLU A 185 -31.09 -10.89 -3.57
N PHE A 186 -30.34 -10.73 -4.66
CA PHE A 186 -28.98 -11.26 -4.73
C PHE A 186 -28.07 -10.62 -3.70
N ASP A 187 -28.23 -9.32 -3.44
CA ASP A 187 -27.40 -8.54 -2.51
C ASP A 187 -27.67 -8.87 -1.04
N LYS A 188 -28.78 -9.54 -0.76
CA LYS A 188 -29.13 -9.95 0.58
C LYS A 188 -28.04 -10.90 1.13
N ASP A 189 -27.62 -10.61 2.34
CA ASP A 189 -26.59 -11.34 3.10
C ASP A 189 -25.14 -11.20 2.62
N ILE A 190 -24.88 -10.50 1.53
CA ILE A 190 -23.54 -10.03 1.17
C ILE A 190 -23.13 -8.93 2.16
N THR A 191 -21.87 -8.94 2.58
CA THR A 191 -21.28 -7.84 3.35
C THR A 191 -20.23 -7.15 2.51
N PHE A 192 -20.43 -5.87 2.21
CA PHE A 192 -19.46 -5.05 1.52
C PHE A 192 -18.42 -4.54 2.52
N ILE A 193 -17.15 -4.76 2.25
CA ILE A 193 -16.03 -4.35 3.11
C ILE A 193 -15.18 -3.33 2.36
N LEU A 194 -15.24 -2.09 2.78
CA LEU A 194 -14.56 -0.99 2.11
C LEU A 194 -13.43 -0.45 2.97
N ALA A 195 -12.34 -0.03 2.34
CA ALA A 195 -11.39 0.83 3.02
C ALA A 195 -12.06 2.18 3.35
N SER A 196 -11.75 2.74 4.52
CA SER A 196 -12.39 3.97 4.99
C SER A 196 -12.12 5.21 4.11
N LEU A 197 -11.17 5.10 3.18
CA LEU A 197 -10.77 6.17 2.26
C LEU A 197 -11.44 6.09 0.87
N VAL A 198 -12.40 5.19 0.66
CA VAL A 198 -13.10 5.09 -0.62
C VAL A 198 -13.89 6.36 -0.97
N TYR A 199 -14.09 6.61 -2.25
CA TYR A 199 -14.89 7.74 -2.72
C TYR A 199 -16.33 7.65 -2.20
N LYS A 200 -16.89 8.79 -1.84
CA LYS A 200 -18.23 8.88 -1.19
C LYS A 200 -19.33 8.16 -1.96
N ASP A 201 -19.32 8.24 -3.30
CA ASP A 201 -20.36 7.63 -4.14
C ASP A 201 -20.39 6.11 -3.99
N SER A 202 -19.25 5.46 -3.70
CA SER A 202 -19.23 4.03 -3.40
C SER A 202 -20.13 3.67 -2.22
N ILE A 203 -20.15 4.52 -1.19
CA ILE A 203 -21.02 4.34 -0.02
C ILE A 203 -22.46 4.70 -0.35
N GLU A 204 -22.68 5.80 -1.09
CA GLU A 204 -24.01 6.26 -1.49
C GLU A 204 -24.74 5.21 -2.35
N PHE A 205 -24.06 4.54 -3.28
CA PHE A 205 -24.64 3.44 -4.06
C PHE A 205 -25.00 2.23 -3.19
N LEU A 206 -24.19 1.91 -2.17
CA LEU A 206 -24.54 0.85 -1.24
C LEU A 206 -25.76 1.20 -0.38
N GLU A 207 -25.84 2.44 0.11
CA GLU A 207 -26.98 2.92 0.93
C GLU A 207 -28.28 3.02 0.11
N LYS A 208 -28.21 3.54 -1.13
CA LYS A 208 -29.32 3.59 -2.08
C LYS A 208 -29.98 2.22 -2.26
N ASN A 209 -29.17 1.18 -2.35
CA ASN A 209 -29.63 -0.19 -2.56
C ASN A 209 -29.75 -0.99 -1.26
N LYS A 210 -29.70 -0.34 -0.09
CA LYS A 210 -29.85 -0.94 1.25
C LYS A 210 -28.87 -2.10 1.51
N ARG A 211 -27.70 -2.06 0.89
CA ARG A 211 -26.62 -3.04 1.06
C ARG A 211 -25.95 -2.91 2.42
N LYS A 212 -25.56 -4.03 3.00
CA LYS A 212 -24.86 -4.08 4.30
C LYS A 212 -23.37 -3.86 4.08
N TYR A 213 -22.78 -2.88 4.74
CA TYR A 213 -21.36 -2.60 4.60
C TYR A 213 -20.68 -2.30 5.93
N ILE A 214 -19.35 -2.41 5.93
CA ILE A 214 -18.46 -1.94 6.97
C ILE A 214 -17.30 -1.16 6.34
N LEU A 215 -16.75 -0.23 7.11
CA LEU A 215 -15.55 0.51 6.72
C LEU A 215 -14.40 0.14 7.66
N ILE A 216 -13.23 -0.15 7.08
CA ILE A 216 -12.01 -0.50 7.83
C ILE A 216 -10.94 0.56 7.56
N SER A 217 -10.25 1.02 8.61
CA SER A 217 -9.18 2.00 8.45
C SER A 217 -7.96 1.41 7.74
N ARG A 218 -7.28 2.24 6.94
CA ARG A 218 -5.94 1.91 6.45
C ARG A 218 -4.90 2.14 7.55
N SER A 219 -3.82 1.36 7.53
CA SER A 219 -2.71 1.42 8.50
C SER A 219 -1.80 2.63 8.24
N TYR A 220 -2.31 3.83 8.44
CA TYR A 220 -1.57 5.08 8.29
C TYR A 220 -1.43 5.84 9.61
N PRO A 221 -0.35 6.61 9.80
CA PRO A 221 -0.12 7.39 11.02
C PRO A 221 -1.30 8.28 11.42
N PHE A 222 -1.95 8.93 10.44
CA PHE A 222 -3.13 9.75 10.68
C PHE A 222 -4.30 8.93 11.23
N ALA A 223 -4.62 7.78 10.61
CA ALA A 223 -5.70 6.90 11.06
C ALA A 223 -5.46 6.35 12.48
N TYR A 224 -4.23 5.92 12.77
CA TYR A 224 -3.85 5.47 14.12
C TYR A 224 -4.01 6.57 15.17
N SER A 225 -3.68 7.81 14.83
CA SER A 225 -3.75 8.94 15.76
C SER A 225 -5.16 9.26 16.23
N LEU A 226 -6.21 8.85 15.49
CA LEU A 226 -7.60 9.03 15.90
C LEU A 226 -8.03 8.02 16.97
N GLY A 227 -7.32 6.89 17.14
CA GLY A 227 -7.58 5.90 18.18
C GLY A 227 -8.91 5.14 18.01
N LEU A 228 -9.35 4.91 16.78
CA LEU A 228 -10.60 4.21 16.43
C LEU A 228 -10.35 2.70 16.25
N HIS A 229 -9.75 2.05 17.23
CA HIS A 229 -9.25 0.67 17.17
C HIS A 229 -10.33 -0.37 16.87
N GLU A 230 -11.59 -0.11 17.24
CA GLU A 230 -12.73 -0.98 16.98
C GLU A 230 -12.95 -1.22 15.47
N PHE A 231 -12.59 -0.24 14.64
CA PHE A 231 -12.74 -0.30 13.19
C PHE A 231 -11.55 -0.97 12.49
N GLY A 232 -10.56 -1.40 13.26
CA GLY A 232 -9.40 -2.14 12.77
C GLY A 232 -8.48 -1.30 11.89
N TYR A 233 -7.39 -1.95 11.48
CA TYR A 233 -6.41 -1.37 10.56
C TYR A 233 -5.96 -2.46 9.60
N ILE A 234 -6.06 -2.18 8.30
CA ILE A 234 -5.56 -3.05 7.23
C ILE A 234 -4.46 -2.34 6.44
N GLN A 235 -3.48 -3.08 6.02
CA GLN A 235 -2.49 -2.55 5.08
C GLN A 235 -3.10 -2.47 3.67
N GLY A 236 -3.91 -3.46 3.29
CA GLY A 236 -4.62 -3.56 2.02
C GLY A 236 -3.71 -3.74 0.81
N GLY A 237 -2.40 -3.72 0.99
CA GLY A 237 -1.44 -3.80 -0.10
C GLY A 237 -1.62 -2.71 -1.16
N MET A 238 -1.47 -3.08 -2.43
CA MET A 238 -1.58 -2.19 -3.59
C MET A 238 -2.83 -2.48 -4.45
N SER A 239 -3.67 -3.43 -4.05
CA SER A 239 -4.89 -3.77 -4.79
C SER A 239 -5.95 -4.39 -3.87
N VAL A 240 -7.21 -4.39 -4.32
CA VAL A 240 -8.33 -5.01 -3.60
C VAL A 240 -8.09 -6.51 -3.35
N ALA A 241 -7.39 -7.19 -4.26
CA ALA A 241 -7.07 -8.61 -4.09
C ALA A 241 -6.09 -8.86 -2.92
N HIS A 242 -5.14 -7.95 -2.67
CA HIS A 242 -4.30 -8.01 -1.47
C HIS A 242 -5.10 -7.78 -0.19
N MET A 243 -6.04 -6.83 -0.21
CA MET A 243 -6.96 -6.60 0.90
C MET A 243 -7.79 -7.85 1.20
N ASN A 244 -8.28 -8.55 0.18
CA ASN A 244 -9.01 -9.80 0.34
C ASN A 244 -8.16 -10.89 1.00
N ALA A 245 -6.88 -11.02 0.60
CA ALA A 245 -5.96 -11.98 1.20
C ALA A 245 -5.70 -11.65 2.68
N GLU A 246 -5.44 -10.40 3.00
CA GLU A 246 -5.26 -9.93 4.38
C GLU A 246 -6.51 -10.19 5.24
N LEU A 247 -7.69 -9.87 4.73
CA LEU A 247 -8.96 -10.12 5.43
C LEU A 247 -9.21 -11.62 5.64
N ALA A 248 -8.89 -12.46 4.67
CA ALA A 248 -9.00 -13.90 4.80
C ALA A 248 -8.09 -14.45 5.92
N ILE A 249 -6.85 -13.96 5.99
CA ILE A 249 -5.91 -14.28 7.09
C ILE A 249 -6.48 -13.82 8.43
N LEU A 250 -6.90 -12.55 8.53
CA LEU A 250 -7.40 -11.95 9.76
C LEU A 250 -8.70 -12.60 10.27
N LEU A 251 -9.47 -13.24 9.39
CA LEU A 251 -10.65 -14.02 9.74
C LEU A 251 -10.34 -15.50 10.02
N GLY A 252 -9.06 -15.91 9.99
CA GLY A 252 -8.61 -17.21 10.45
C GLY A 252 -8.78 -18.35 9.45
N HIS A 253 -8.69 -18.09 8.15
CA HIS A 253 -8.69 -19.13 7.15
C HIS A 253 -7.32 -19.80 7.06
N GLU A 254 -7.29 -21.13 7.04
CA GLU A 254 -6.07 -21.94 6.93
C GLU A 254 -5.62 -22.13 5.47
N ASN A 255 -6.58 -22.10 4.53
CA ASN A 255 -6.36 -22.29 3.11
C ASN A 255 -6.96 -21.11 2.34
N ILE A 256 -6.18 -20.50 1.47
CA ILE A 256 -6.60 -19.39 0.60
C ILE A 256 -6.39 -19.84 -0.85
N ILE A 257 -7.48 -19.95 -1.61
CA ILE A 257 -7.47 -20.33 -3.02
C ILE A 257 -7.71 -19.07 -3.85
N MET A 258 -6.78 -18.74 -4.74
CA MET A 258 -6.88 -17.59 -5.65
C MET A 258 -7.33 -18.06 -7.03
N ILE A 259 -8.37 -17.42 -7.57
CA ILE A 259 -8.89 -17.61 -8.93
C ILE A 259 -9.04 -16.27 -9.63
N GLY A 260 -8.82 -16.24 -10.96
CA GLY A 260 -8.83 -15.00 -11.71
C GLY A 260 -7.72 -14.01 -11.33
N GLN A 261 -6.66 -14.46 -10.64
CA GLN A 261 -5.53 -13.65 -10.20
C GLN A 261 -4.36 -13.78 -11.19
N ASP A 262 -4.60 -13.49 -12.44
CA ASP A 262 -3.66 -13.74 -13.54
C ASP A 262 -2.39 -12.92 -13.48
N LEU A 263 -2.49 -11.63 -13.14
CA LEU A 263 -1.37 -10.67 -13.12
C LEU A 263 -0.56 -10.68 -14.44
N ALA A 264 -1.24 -10.98 -15.52
CA ALA A 264 -0.71 -11.07 -16.87
C ALA A 264 -1.84 -10.81 -17.88
N TYR A 265 -1.46 -10.43 -19.09
CA TYR A 265 -2.37 -10.38 -20.22
C TYR A 265 -2.82 -11.78 -20.61
N GLY A 266 -4.05 -11.93 -21.05
CA GLY A 266 -4.53 -13.14 -21.72
C GLY A 266 -3.86 -13.36 -23.07
N ASP A 267 -3.98 -14.57 -23.62
CA ASP A 267 -3.42 -14.90 -24.94
C ASP A 267 -4.00 -14.00 -26.05
N ASP A 268 -5.21 -13.49 -25.84
CA ASP A 268 -5.90 -12.53 -26.71
C ASP A 268 -5.55 -11.05 -26.40
N GLY A 269 -4.64 -10.81 -25.47
CA GLY A 269 -4.25 -9.47 -25.00
C GLY A 269 -5.22 -8.82 -24.03
N LYS A 270 -6.24 -9.52 -23.55
CA LYS A 270 -7.18 -8.99 -22.55
C LYS A 270 -6.52 -8.81 -21.18
N THR A 271 -6.94 -7.78 -20.50
CA THR A 271 -6.53 -7.48 -19.12
C THR A 271 -7.44 -8.13 -18.07
N HIS A 272 -8.71 -8.31 -18.43
CA HIS A 272 -9.77 -8.79 -17.54
C HIS A 272 -10.63 -9.85 -18.22
N SER A 273 -11.40 -10.57 -17.42
CA SER A 273 -12.39 -11.56 -17.87
C SER A 273 -13.55 -10.89 -18.58
N ASP A 274 -14.19 -11.61 -19.50
CA ASP A 274 -15.41 -11.17 -20.16
C ASP A 274 -16.49 -10.76 -19.15
N GLY A 275 -17.21 -9.68 -19.45
CA GLY A 275 -18.26 -9.13 -18.59
C GLY A 275 -17.76 -8.19 -17.50
N PHE A 276 -16.49 -7.84 -17.51
CA PHE A 276 -15.93 -6.76 -16.73
C PHE A 276 -16.59 -5.41 -17.09
N LEU A 277 -16.95 -4.62 -16.10
CA LEU A 277 -17.74 -3.40 -16.29
C LEU A 277 -17.05 -2.37 -17.20
N HIS A 278 -15.73 -2.27 -17.12
CA HIS A 278 -14.91 -1.29 -17.83
C HIS A 278 -14.11 -1.92 -18.98
N GLU A 279 -14.64 -2.98 -19.62
CA GLU A 279 -13.95 -3.69 -20.71
C GLU A 279 -13.53 -2.75 -21.85
N ASP A 280 -14.41 -1.84 -22.25
CA ASP A 280 -14.12 -0.88 -23.32
C ASP A 280 -12.97 0.08 -23.00
N TYR A 281 -12.83 0.51 -21.73
CA TYR A 281 -11.75 1.37 -21.29
C TYR A 281 -10.38 0.67 -21.40
N HIS A 282 -10.34 -0.62 -21.09
CA HIS A 282 -9.12 -1.44 -21.08
C HIS A 282 -8.82 -2.19 -22.38
N LYS A 283 -9.68 -2.06 -23.40
CA LYS A 283 -9.62 -2.82 -24.64
C LYS A 283 -8.26 -2.76 -25.37
N ASP A 284 -7.59 -1.62 -25.32
CA ASP A 284 -6.32 -1.40 -26.03
C ASP A 284 -5.10 -1.36 -25.11
N ASP A 285 -5.23 -1.69 -23.83
CA ASP A 285 -4.15 -1.57 -22.85
C ASP A 285 -2.93 -2.38 -23.28
N PHE A 286 -3.12 -3.59 -23.79
CA PHE A 286 -2.02 -4.42 -24.29
C PHE A 286 -1.21 -3.73 -25.39
N LYS A 287 -1.85 -2.98 -26.28
CA LYS A 287 -1.18 -2.26 -27.37
C LYS A 287 -0.51 -0.98 -26.86
N LYS A 288 -1.14 -0.30 -25.89
CA LYS A 288 -0.66 0.97 -25.33
C LYS A 288 0.47 0.77 -24.34
N ASP A 289 0.48 -0.36 -23.62
CA ASP A 289 1.48 -0.64 -22.60
C ASP A 289 2.85 -0.88 -23.24
N LYS A 290 3.72 0.12 -23.11
CA LYS A 290 5.12 0.06 -23.54
C LYS A 290 6.03 -0.61 -22.53
N GLY A 291 5.56 -0.80 -21.30
CA GLY A 291 6.29 -1.38 -20.17
C GLY A 291 5.97 -2.86 -19.95
N LYS A 292 5.71 -3.64 -21.02
CA LYS A 292 5.48 -5.08 -20.90
C LYS A 292 6.68 -5.80 -20.32
N PHE A 293 6.38 -6.72 -19.40
CA PHE A 293 7.38 -7.53 -18.72
C PHE A 293 7.12 -9.00 -19.06
N GLU A 294 8.18 -9.71 -19.39
CA GLU A 294 8.15 -11.16 -19.50
C GLU A 294 8.41 -11.76 -18.12
N ILE A 295 7.43 -12.51 -17.62
CA ILE A 295 7.51 -13.16 -16.32
C ILE A 295 7.13 -14.62 -16.43
N GLN A 296 7.56 -15.42 -15.46
CA GLN A 296 7.29 -16.85 -15.45
C GLN A 296 5.78 -17.13 -15.40
N ALA A 297 5.33 -18.01 -16.29
CA ALA A 297 3.94 -18.43 -16.37
C ALA A 297 3.57 -19.38 -15.22
N TYR A 298 2.26 -19.48 -14.91
CA TYR A 298 1.67 -20.51 -14.08
C TYR A 298 2.20 -21.90 -14.46
N GLY A 299 2.46 -22.75 -13.47
CA GLY A 299 3.07 -24.06 -13.67
C GLY A 299 4.60 -24.03 -13.83
N GLY A 300 5.22 -22.85 -13.83
CA GLY A 300 6.68 -22.69 -13.89
C GLY A 300 7.30 -23.00 -15.25
N LYS A 301 6.49 -23.19 -16.30
CA LYS A 301 6.95 -23.46 -17.67
C LYS A 301 6.48 -22.35 -18.61
N GLY A 302 7.43 -21.81 -19.41
CA GLY A 302 7.13 -20.70 -20.32
C GLY A 302 7.06 -19.34 -19.62
N ILE A 303 6.69 -18.35 -20.42
CA ILE A 303 6.59 -16.94 -20.03
C ILE A 303 5.23 -16.37 -20.43
N VAL A 304 4.78 -15.38 -19.67
CA VAL A 304 3.59 -14.57 -20.00
C VAL A 304 3.95 -13.10 -20.02
N GLN A 305 3.19 -12.31 -20.77
CA GLN A 305 3.33 -10.85 -20.79
C GLN A 305 2.57 -10.24 -19.63
N SER A 306 3.22 -9.34 -18.89
CA SER A 306 2.67 -8.62 -17.75
C SER A 306 2.92 -7.12 -17.88
N SER A 307 2.34 -6.32 -17.02
CA SER A 307 2.63 -4.90 -16.85
C SER A 307 3.51 -4.64 -15.62
N GLU A 308 4.16 -3.48 -15.58
CA GLU A 308 4.95 -3.08 -14.42
C GLU A 308 4.13 -3.10 -13.12
N ILE A 309 2.89 -2.61 -13.17
CA ILE A 309 2.02 -2.56 -11.99
C ILE A 309 1.61 -3.97 -11.51
N TRP A 310 1.37 -4.90 -12.42
CA TRP A 310 1.05 -6.27 -12.04
C TRP A 310 2.26 -7.04 -11.50
N VAL A 311 3.46 -6.72 -11.99
CA VAL A 311 4.70 -7.24 -11.39
C VAL A 311 4.85 -6.76 -9.94
N LEU A 312 4.52 -5.49 -9.66
CA LEU A 312 4.49 -4.98 -8.28
C LEU A 312 3.40 -5.67 -7.44
N PHE A 313 2.20 -5.86 -7.97
CA PHE A 313 1.14 -6.62 -7.29
C PHE A 313 1.59 -8.04 -6.96
N LYS A 314 2.23 -8.73 -7.92
CA LYS A 314 2.82 -10.04 -7.71
C LYS A 314 3.81 -10.04 -6.53
N GLN A 315 4.72 -9.08 -6.48
CA GLN A 315 5.70 -8.95 -5.39
C GLN A 315 5.03 -8.71 -4.03
N VAL A 316 3.95 -7.94 -3.98
CA VAL A 316 3.20 -7.72 -2.73
C VAL A 316 2.56 -9.02 -2.25
N PHE A 317 1.99 -9.85 -3.14
CA PHE A 317 1.50 -11.18 -2.79
C PHE A 317 2.63 -12.07 -2.26
N GLU A 318 3.75 -12.15 -2.95
CA GLU A 318 4.90 -12.97 -2.57
C GLU A 318 5.45 -12.58 -1.20
N ASN A 319 5.52 -11.28 -0.92
CA ASN A 319 5.92 -10.74 0.37
C ASN A 319 4.91 -11.08 1.49
N LEU A 320 3.61 -11.02 1.20
CA LEU A 320 2.56 -11.41 2.13
C LEU A 320 2.67 -12.91 2.45
N ILE A 321 2.73 -13.74 1.43
CA ILE A 321 2.82 -15.21 1.53
C ILE A 321 4.09 -15.63 2.29
N SER A 322 5.22 -14.97 2.03
CA SER A 322 6.49 -15.30 2.69
C SER A 322 6.46 -15.07 4.22
N LYS A 323 5.65 -14.13 4.68
CA LYS A 323 5.48 -13.80 6.10
C LYS A 323 4.47 -14.70 6.80
N GLU A 324 3.47 -15.20 6.09
CA GLU A 324 2.37 -16.00 6.64
C GLU A 324 2.67 -17.49 6.57
N LYS A 325 3.29 -18.03 7.63
CA LYS A 325 3.68 -19.44 7.69
C LYS A 325 2.54 -20.40 8.07
N SER A 326 1.47 -19.88 8.67
CA SER A 326 0.34 -20.67 9.15
C SER A 326 -0.74 -20.89 8.10
N VAL A 327 -0.69 -20.17 6.97
CA VAL A 327 -1.71 -20.19 5.91
C VAL A 327 -1.13 -20.80 4.63
N LYS A 328 -1.89 -21.68 4.00
CA LYS A 328 -1.54 -22.23 2.68
C LYS A 328 -2.23 -21.44 1.58
N PHE A 329 -1.42 -20.85 0.71
CA PHE A 329 -1.90 -20.15 -0.46
C PHE A 329 -1.84 -21.04 -1.70
N TYR A 330 -2.97 -21.16 -2.39
CA TYR A 330 -3.09 -21.92 -3.62
C TYR A 330 -3.35 -20.95 -4.78
N ASN A 331 -2.51 -21.02 -5.81
CA ASN A 331 -2.79 -20.39 -7.09
C ASN A 331 -3.55 -21.40 -7.96
N ALA A 332 -4.83 -21.13 -8.19
CA ALA A 332 -5.73 -21.97 -8.99
C ALA A 332 -6.23 -21.24 -10.24
N THR A 333 -5.50 -20.25 -10.71
CA THR A 333 -5.82 -19.49 -11.93
C THR A 333 -5.77 -20.34 -13.19
N GLU A 334 -4.91 -21.36 -13.20
CA GLU A 334 -4.69 -22.22 -14.39
C GLU A 334 -4.36 -21.40 -15.65
N GLY A 335 -3.66 -20.30 -15.45
CA GLY A 335 -3.21 -19.31 -16.42
C GLY A 335 -2.52 -18.13 -15.74
N GLY A 336 -2.04 -17.18 -16.51
CA GLY A 336 -1.37 -15.98 -16.00
C GLY A 336 0.01 -16.24 -15.40
N ALA A 337 0.40 -15.41 -14.47
CA ALA A 337 1.73 -15.42 -13.85
C ALA A 337 1.85 -16.45 -12.72
N ARG A 338 3.04 -17.03 -12.59
CA ARG A 338 3.44 -17.74 -11.39
C ARG A 338 3.61 -16.76 -10.23
N ILE A 339 3.02 -17.09 -9.07
CA ILE A 339 3.18 -16.33 -7.82
C ILE A 339 4.00 -17.20 -6.88
N GLU A 340 5.23 -16.77 -6.57
CA GLU A 340 6.14 -17.53 -5.73
C GLU A 340 5.59 -17.73 -4.31
N GLY A 341 5.86 -18.90 -3.75
CA GLY A 341 5.36 -19.27 -2.42
C GLY A 341 3.94 -19.85 -2.43
N THR A 342 3.24 -19.83 -3.55
CA THR A 342 1.94 -20.49 -3.71
C THR A 342 2.09 -21.96 -4.11
N ILE A 343 1.07 -22.75 -3.78
CA ILE A 343 0.89 -24.12 -4.26
C ILE A 343 0.01 -24.05 -5.51
N GLU A 344 0.61 -24.28 -6.68
CA GLU A 344 -0.12 -24.29 -7.96
C GLU A 344 -0.83 -25.62 -8.15
N LYS A 345 -2.15 -25.56 -8.27
CA LYS A 345 -3.03 -26.73 -8.45
C LYS A 345 -4.26 -26.35 -9.26
N PRO A 346 -4.79 -27.26 -10.10
CA PRO A 346 -6.06 -27.06 -10.77
C PRO A 346 -7.19 -26.80 -9.76
N PHE A 347 -8.07 -25.85 -10.07
CA PHE A 347 -9.17 -25.48 -9.17
C PHE A 347 -10.07 -26.69 -8.84
N LYS A 348 -10.31 -27.58 -9.81
CA LYS A 348 -11.07 -28.81 -9.62
C LYS A 348 -10.46 -29.69 -8.52
N GLU A 349 -9.15 -29.94 -8.55
CA GLU A 349 -8.45 -30.76 -7.53
C GLU A 349 -8.61 -30.15 -6.14
N LEU A 350 -8.48 -28.82 -6.03
CA LEU A 350 -8.65 -28.12 -4.76
C LEU A 350 -10.08 -28.18 -4.24
N CYS A 351 -11.07 -28.02 -5.12
CA CYS A 351 -12.48 -28.19 -4.77
C CYS A 351 -12.76 -29.57 -4.19
N GLU A 352 -12.33 -30.63 -4.87
CA GLU A 352 -12.54 -32.01 -4.43
C GLU A 352 -11.82 -32.33 -3.12
N LYS A 353 -10.64 -31.75 -2.89
CA LYS A 353 -9.82 -32.00 -1.70
C LYS A 353 -10.19 -31.16 -0.49
N LEU A 354 -10.44 -29.86 -0.68
CA LEU A 354 -10.58 -28.90 0.42
C LEU A 354 -12.03 -28.48 0.68
N LEU A 355 -12.93 -28.61 -0.31
CA LEU A 355 -14.31 -28.14 -0.24
C LEU A 355 -15.31 -29.28 -0.11
N THR A 356 -15.03 -30.23 0.79
CA THR A 356 -15.80 -31.48 0.92
C THR A 356 -17.11 -31.34 1.70
N LYS A 357 -17.28 -30.25 2.46
CA LYS A 357 -18.45 -30.01 3.32
C LYS A 357 -18.99 -28.61 3.16
N ASN A 358 -20.30 -28.49 3.18
CA ASN A 358 -20.95 -27.17 3.24
C ASN A 358 -20.60 -26.47 4.55
N ILE A 359 -20.35 -25.16 4.47
CA ILE A 359 -20.25 -24.29 5.64
C ILE A 359 -21.60 -23.65 5.92
N LYS A 360 -21.80 -23.20 7.16
CA LYS A 360 -23.07 -22.57 7.54
C LYS A 360 -23.18 -21.17 6.93
N LYS A 361 -24.04 -20.99 5.94
CA LYS A 361 -24.41 -19.70 5.33
C LYS A 361 -25.90 -19.45 5.45
N PRO A 362 -26.35 -18.19 5.47
CA PRO A 362 -25.58 -16.96 5.54
C PRO A 362 -24.85 -16.80 6.90
N PHE A 363 -23.78 -16.01 6.90
CA PHE A 363 -23.07 -15.71 8.13
C PHE A 363 -23.88 -14.82 9.09
N THR A 364 -23.56 -14.89 10.37
CA THR A 364 -24.23 -14.13 11.43
C THR A 364 -24.29 -12.65 11.10
N LYS A 365 -25.44 -12.04 11.31
CA LYS A 365 -25.67 -10.59 11.13
C LYS A 365 -24.73 -9.79 12.04
N LEU A 366 -24.17 -8.72 11.49
CA LEU A 366 -23.32 -7.77 12.20
C LEU A 366 -24.16 -6.61 12.74
N HIS A 367 -23.78 -6.08 13.90
CA HIS A 367 -24.47 -4.97 14.54
C HIS A 367 -23.49 -3.82 14.82
N PRO A 368 -23.93 -2.57 14.66
CA PRO A 368 -23.12 -1.42 15.06
C PRO A 368 -22.93 -1.40 16.58
N LEU A 369 -21.95 -0.64 17.02
CA LEU A 369 -21.73 -0.34 18.43
C LEU A 369 -22.96 0.34 19.05
N LYS A 370 -23.10 0.30 20.37
CA LYS A 370 -24.17 1.01 21.10
C LYS A 370 -24.09 2.52 20.81
N LYS A 371 -25.25 3.20 20.86
CA LYS A 371 -25.36 4.63 20.54
C LYS A 371 -24.34 5.48 21.30
N ASP A 372 -24.24 5.29 22.63
CA ASP A 372 -23.33 6.08 23.47
C ASP A 372 -21.85 5.86 23.12
N GLN A 373 -21.48 4.62 22.76
CA GLN A 373 -20.11 4.31 22.30
C GLN A 373 -19.81 5.01 20.97
N ARG A 374 -20.74 5.01 20.03
CA ARG A 374 -20.59 5.68 18.73
C ARG A 374 -20.44 7.19 18.89
N GLU A 375 -21.26 7.80 19.75
CA GLU A 375 -21.19 9.24 20.04
C GLU A 375 -19.85 9.61 20.72
N LYS A 376 -19.38 8.79 21.66
CA LYS A 376 -18.06 8.96 22.28
C LYS A 376 -16.93 8.90 21.24
N LEU A 377 -16.97 7.93 20.29
CA LEU A 377 -15.95 7.78 19.26
C LEU A 377 -16.00 8.92 18.23
N MET A 378 -17.18 9.42 17.87
CA MET A 378 -17.32 10.61 17.02
C MET A 378 -16.70 11.84 17.68
N LEU A 379 -17.00 12.07 18.95
CA LEU A 379 -16.43 13.19 19.72
C LEU A 379 -14.91 13.05 19.85
N GLN A 380 -14.41 11.84 20.09
CA GLN A 380 -12.96 11.56 20.14
C GLN A 380 -12.29 11.91 18.79
N ALA A 381 -12.82 11.40 17.68
CA ALA A 381 -12.30 11.68 16.34
C ALA A 381 -12.30 13.20 16.05
N TYR A 382 -13.39 13.89 16.34
CA TYR A 382 -13.49 15.34 16.17
C TYR A 382 -12.39 16.09 16.96
N LYS A 383 -12.26 15.79 18.26
CA LYS A 383 -11.24 16.43 19.12
C LYS A 383 -9.82 16.19 18.59
N ARG A 384 -9.52 14.95 18.16
CA ARG A 384 -8.20 14.60 17.60
C ARG A 384 -7.92 15.34 16.31
N ILE A 385 -8.89 15.42 15.39
CA ILE A 385 -8.72 16.17 14.13
C ILE A 385 -8.54 17.67 14.41
N LYS A 386 -9.29 18.27 15.34
CA LYS A 386 -9.08 19.67 15.74
C LYS A 386 -7.69 19.90 16.34
N GLU A 387 -7.18 18.93 17.11
CA GLU A 387 -5.81 18.97 17.63
C GLU A 387 -4.78 18.90 16.50
N HIS A 388 -4.99 18.03 15.50
CA HIS A 388 -4.12 17.93 14.31
C HIS A 388 -4.08 19.25 13.52
N ILE A 389 -5.23 19.86 13.27
CA ILE A 389 -5.30 21.18 12.63
C ILE A 389 -4.46 22.21 13.41
N LYS A 390 -4.62 22.28 14.75
CA LYS A 390 -3.84 23.17 15.61
C LYS A 390 -2.34 22.86 15.59
N ASN A 391 -1.98 21.59 15.54
CA ASN A 391 -0.58 21.16 15.47
C ASN A 391 0.02 21.47 14.10
N SER A 392 -0.70 21.28 12.99
CA SER A 392 -0.26 21.72 11.65
C SER A 392 0.08 23.20 11.63
N GLN A 393 -0.76 24.06 12.22
CA GLN A 393 -0.50 25.50 12.33
C GLN A 393 0.75 25.82 13.15
N LYS A 394 1.03 25.04 14.21
CA LYS A 394 2.27 25.20 15.00
C LYS A 394 3.49 24.80 14.17
N PHE A 395 3.41 23.67 13.48
CA PHE A 395 4.50 23.22 12.60
C PHE A 395 4.82 24.24 11.50
N LEU A 396 3.80 24.80 10.85
CA LEU A 396 3.95 25.85 9.85
C LEU A 396 4.63 27.11 10.39
N LYS A 397 4.42 27.45 11.67
CA LYS A 397 5.13 28.57 12.32
C LYS A 397 6.63 28.27 12.45
N GLU A 398 7.00 27.06 12.82
CA GLU A 398 8.41 26.66 12.92
C GLU A 398 9.08 26.62 11.54
N CYS A 399 8.41 26.07 10.53
CA CYS A 399 8.87 26.14 9.13
C CYS A 399 9.12 27.59 8.69
N LYS A 400 8.20 28.52 8.98
CA LYS A 400 8.34 29.94 8.64
C LYS A 400 9.51 30.62 9.36
N LYS A 401 9.80 30.25 10.61
CA LYS A 401 10.96 30.75 11.34
C LYS A 401 12.25 30.27 10.69
N LEU A 402 12.37 28.97 10.43
CA LEU A 402 13.54 28.40 9.78
C LEU A 402 13.75 28.98 8.38
N TYR A 403 12.69 29.07 7.57
CA TYR A 403 12.79 29.64 6.22
C TYR A 403 13.32 31.10 6.22
N LYS A 404 12.88 31.90 7.18
CA LYS A 404 13.42 33.26 7.37
C LYS A 404 14.90 33.24 7.73
N ALA A 405 15.33 32.34 8.62
CA ALA A 405 16.75 32.22 8.99
C ALA A 405 17.61 31.77 7.80
N LEU A 406 17.12 30.81 7.00
CA LEU A 406 17.80 30.34 5.79
C LEU A 406 17.97 31.41 4.70
N ASN A 407 17.12 32.43 4.68
CA ASN A 407 17.18 33.55 3.72
C ASN A 407 18.06 34.71 4.16
N GLN A 408 18.70 34.67 5.34
CA GLN A 408 19.61 35.74 5.78
C GLN A 408 20.87 35.80 4.92
N LYS A 409 21.31 37.03 4.56
CA LYS A 409 22.38 37.25 3.58
C LYS A 409 23.79 36.96 4.11
N SER A 410 24.02 37.01 5.44
CA SER A 410 25.36 36.83 6.03
C SER A 410 25.49 35.37 6.50
N LYS A 411 26.32 34.59 5.82
CA LYS A 411 26.57 33.17 6.14
C LYS A 411 28.05 32.97 6.51
N THR A 412 28.38 33.21 7.77
CA THR A 412 29.68 32.78 8.35
C THR A 412 29.62 31.28 8.66
N ARG A 413 30.78 30.59 8.84
CA ARG A 413 30.83 29.17 9.19
C ARG A 413 30.04 28.86 10.46
N TYR A 414 30.10 29.72 11.46
CA TYR A 414 29.33 29.56 12.72
C TYR A 414 27.84 29.62 12.45
N THR A 415 27.38 30.62 11.71
CA THR A 415 25.96 30.78 11.32
C THR A 415 25.46 29.60 10.49
N LEU A 416 26.28 29.00 9.62
CA LEU A 416 25.93 27.80 8.85
C LEU A 416 25.70 26.57 9.73
N ASN A 417 26.53 26.40 10.77
CA ASN A 417 26.34 25.31 11.74
C ASN A 417 25.05 25.47 12.56
N GLU A 418 24.73 26.68 12.98
CA GLU A 418 23.46 26.98 13.67
C GLU A 418 22.25 26.73 12.77
N LEU A 419 22.33 27.10 11.50
CA LEU A 419 21.25 26.82 10.54
C LEU A 419 21.07 25.32 10.32
N ASN A 420 22.17 24.55 10.26
CA ASN A 420 22.09 23.10 10.17
C ASN A 420 21.42 22.50 11.41
N ALA A 421 21.77 22.96 12.61
CA ALA A 421 21.12 22.50 13.84
C ALA A 421 19.61 22.79 13.84
N GLN A 422 19.18 23.98 13.37
CA GLN A 422 17.76 24.30 13.24
C GLN A 422 17.02 23.43 12.20
N ILE A 423 17.70 23.01 11.12
CA ILE A 423 17.16 22.05 10.16
C ILE A 423 16.95 20.70 10.86
N ASP A 424 17.93 20.23 11.62
CA ASP A 424 17.86 18.96 12.34
C ASP A 424 16.75 18.99 13.40
N ASP A 425 16.59 20.10 14.11
CA ASP A 425 15.49 20.32 15.06
C ASP A 425 14.10 20.21 14.38
N LEU A 426 13.93 20.81 13.20
CA LEU A 426 12.67 20.70 12.46
C LEU A 426 12.40 19.28 11.98
N LYS A 427 13.44 18.54 11.54
CA LYS A 427 13.33 17.12 11.19
C LYS A 427 12.91 16.28 12.40
N GLN A 428 13.56 16.45 13.53
CA GLN A 428 13.20 15.77 14.77
C GLN A 428 11.77 16.11 15.23
N LEU A 429 11.35 17.36 15.05
CA LEU A 429 9.99 17.77 15.34
C LEU A 429 8.97 17.00 14.49
N LEU A 430 9.23 16.86 13.19
CA LEU A 430 8.37 16.09 12.27
C LEU A 430 8.28 14.61 12.65
N GLU A 431 9.36 14.04 13.20
CA GLU A 431 9.42 12.64 13.65
C GLU A 431 8.74 12.42 15.01
N SER A 432 8.44 13.47 15.75
CA SER A 432 7.84 13.35 17.07
C SER A 432 6.39 12.83 17.00
N ASN A 433 5.95 12.12 18.05
CA ASN A 433 4.59 11.58 18.15
C ASN A 433 3.49 12.63 17.95
N LYS A 434 3.78 13.89 18.25
CA LYS A 434 2.84 14.99 18.10
C LYS A 434 2.57 15.38 16.65
N PHE A 435 3.55 15.18 15.76
CA PHE A 435 3.50 15.58 14.37
C PHE A 435 3.54 14.42 13.38
N ILE A 436 3.67 13.19 13.88
CA ILE A 436 3.79 11.99 13.03
C ILE A 436 2.62 11.81 12.05
N PHE A 437 1.44 12.34 12.37
CA PHE A 437 0.28 12.33 11.48
C PHE A 437 0.50 13.12 10.17
N LEU A 438 1.45 14.07 10.15
CA LEU A 438 1.82 14.81 8.93
C LEU A 438 2.55 13.93 7.92
N ARG A 439 3.22 12.87 8.38
CA ARG A 439 4.08 12.03 7.55
C ARG A 439 3.34 11.35 6.41
N GLU A 440 2.06 11.08 6.57
CA GLU A 440 1.26 10.41 5.53
C GLU A 440 1.31 11.17 4.20
N VAL A 441 1.19 12.49 4.25
CA VAL A 441 1.21 13.35 3.08
C VAL A 441 2.62 13.75 2.67
N VAL A 442 3.51 14.02 3.64
CA VAL A 442 4.85 14.54 3.32
C VAL A 442 5.89 13.47 3.01
N SER A 443 5.73 12.22 3.49
CA SER A 443 6.75 11.17 3.35
C SER A 443 7.17 10.85 1.92
N PRO A 444 6.28 10.77 0.92
CA PRO A 444 6.71 10.51 -0.45
C PRO A 444 7.63 11.62 -0.99
N SER A 445 7.26 12.89 -0.80
CA SER A 445 8.09 14.04 -1.19
C SER A 445 9.39 14.09 -0.41
N LEU A 446 9.35 13.82 0.91
CA LEU A 446 10.55 13.75 1.74
C LEU A 446 11.54 12.73 1.19
N PHE A 447 11.10 11.52 0.88
CA PHE A 447 11.96 10.50 0.33
C PHE A 447 12.66 10.95 -0.97
N HIS A 448 11.92 11.57 -1.89
CA HIS A 448 12.49 12.04 -3.14
C HIS A 448 13.45 13.21 -2.96
N LEU A 449 13.17 14.15 -2.08
CA LEU A 449 14.04 15.28 -1.75
C LEU A 449 15.30 14.81 -1.03
N GLU A 450 15.16 14.02 0.04
CA GLU A 450 16.28 13.54 0.85
C GLU A 450 17.21 12.61 0.06
N SER A 451 16.65 11.74 -0.81
CA SER A 451 17.47 10.95 -1.71
C SER A 451 18.25 11.80 -2.74
N THR A 452 17.79 13.02 -3.03
CA THR A 452 18.53 13.98 -3.85
C THR A 452 19.69 14.59 -3.06
N PHE A 453 19.52 14.81 -1.75
CA PHE A 453 20.57 15.30 -0.87
C PHE A 453 21.75 14.34 -0.72
N SER A 454 21.55 13.06 -0.98
CA SER A 454 22.62 12.08 -0.97
C SER A 454 23.78 12.46 -1.91
N LYS A 455 23.47 13.12 -3.04
CA LYS A 455 24.51 13.62 -3.97
C LYS A 455 25.42 14.66 -3.31
N ILE A 456 24.85 15.52 -2.44
CA ILE A 456 25.63 16.48 -1.66
C ILE A 456 26.41 15.75 -0.57
N TYR A 457 25.75 14.80 0.11
CA TYR A 457 26.34 14.06 1.22
C TYR A 457 27.56 13.24 0.81
N VAL A 458 27.54 12.54 -0.31
CA VAL A 458 28.65 11.69 -0.79
C VAL A 458 29.80 12.49 -1.40
N HIS A 459 29.65 13.81 -1.58
CA HIS A 459 30.72 14.63 -2.15
C HIS A 459 31.94 14.64 -1.23
N ALA A 460 33.10 14.26 -1.78
CA ALA A 460 34.34 14.21 -1.02
C ALA A 460 34.77 15.63 -0.54
N MET A 461 35.40 15.67 0.61
CA MET A 461 35.93 16.91 1.21
C MET A 461 37.43 16.72 1.43
N HIS A 462 38.24 17.47 0.70
CA HIS A 462 39.71 17.40 0.77
C HIS A 462 40.31 18.53 1.60
N ASN A 463 39.57 19.61 1.82
CA ASN A 463 40.01 20.80 2.55
C ASN A 463 38.84 21.53 3.21
N GLU A 464 39.15 22.58 3.98
CA GLU A 464 38.12 23.36 4.69
C GLU A 464 37.17 24.11 3.75
N SER A 465 37.63 24.52 2.57
CA SER A 465 36.79 25.17 1.56
C SER A 465 35.73 24.18 1.03
N ASP A 466 36.11 22.93 0.77
CA ASP A 466 35.18 21.88 0.35
C ASP A 466 34.11 21.62 1.40
N LYS A 467 34.51 21.59 2.68
CA LYS A 467 33.55 21.44 3.80
C LYS A 467 32.56 22.59 3.86
N GLN A 468 33.03 23.81 3.69
CA GLN A 468 32.18 25.00 3.71
C GLN A 468 31.22 25.01 2.52
N ASN A 469 31.73 24.72 1.32
CA ASN A 469 30.92 24.64 0.10
C ASN A 469 29.84 23.56 0.21
N LYS A 470 30.19 22.38 0.74
CA LYS A 470 29.26 21.29 1.00
C LYS A 470 28.17 21.70 1.98
N LEU A 471 28.51 22.39 3.07
CA LEU A 471 27.55 22.85 4.05
C LEU A 471 26.61 23.95 3.46
N VAL A 472 27.14 24.85 2.64
CA VAL A 472 26.33 25.83 1.91
C VAL A 472 25.33 25.12 0.98
N ALA A 473 25.81 24.17 0.16
CA ALA A 473 24.96 23.40 -0.74
C ALA A 473 23.85 22.62 0.02
N TRP A 474 24.20 22.06 1.18
CA TRP A 474 23.28 21.37 2.07
C TRP A 474 22.17 22.28 2.59
N ILE A 475 22.53 23.48 3.04
CA ILE A 475 21.58 24.48 3.54
C ILE A 475 20.67 25.01 2.44
N GLU A 476 21.21 25.30 1.24
CA GLU A 476 20.38 25.73 0.10
C GLU A 476 19.39 24.65 -0.34
N ALA A 477 19.82 23.37 -0.35
CA ALA A 477 18.92 22.24 -0.64
C ALA A 477 17.79 22.13 0.40
N HIS A 478 18.09 22.38 1.68
CA HIS A 478 17.07 22.35 2.73
C HIS A 478 16.12 23.54 2.72
N LYS A 479 16.48 24.63 2.08
CA LYS A 479 15.56 25.74 1.87
C LYS A 479 14.37 25.33 1.01
N ALA A 480 14.62 24.66 -0.14
CA ALA A 480 13.57 24.10 -0.97
C ALA A 480 12.76 23.03 -0.20
N TRP A 481 13.44 22.18 0.58
CA TRP A 481 12.80 21.16 1.42
C TRP A 481 11.81 21.77 2.43
N VAL A 482 12.18 22.85 3.13
CA VAL A 482 11.28 23.54 4.07
C VAL A 482 10.09 24.18 3.35
N GLU A 483 10.30 24.72 2.16
CA GLU A 483 9.26 25.33 1.32
C GLU A 483 8.22 24.30 0.90
N ASP A 484 8.66 23.18 0.31
CA ASP A 484 7.81 22.07 -0.14
C ASP A 484 6.99 21.47 1.02
N ILE A 485 7.63 21.20 2.17
CA ILE A 485 6.91 20.67 3.34
C ILE A 485 5.89 21.67 3.86
N SER A 486 6.25 22.96 3.91
CA SER A 486 5.33 24.00 4.36
C SER A 486 4.08 24.06 3.47
N GLU A 487 4.24 23.92 2.16
CA GLU A 487 3.14 23.90 1.22
C GLU A 487 2.25 22.69 1.45
N LEU A 488 2.82 21.49 1.50
CA LEU A 488 2.07 20.25 1.74
C LEU A 488 1.30 20.27 3.06
N VAL A 489 1.93 20.69 4.15
CA VAL A 489 1.27 20.80 5.47
C VAL A 489 0.17 21.86 5.46
N ASN A 490 0.34 22.97 4.74
CA ASN A 490 -0.69 23.98 4.61
C ASN A 490 -1.92 23.49 3.83
N ILE A 491 -1.70 22.73 2.75
CA ILE A 491 -2.80 22.11 1.98
C ILE A 491 -3.52 21.07 2.83
N GLN A 492 -2.79 20.21 3.53
CA GLN A 492 -3.34 19.21 4.45
C GLN A 492 -4.19 19.87 5.56
N GLU A 493 -3.72 20.95 6.14
CA GLU A 493 -4.44 21.70 7.19
C GLU A 493 -5.77 22.26 6.66
N LYS A 494 -5.77 22.82 5.46
CA LYS A 494 -6.98 23.33 4.81
C LYS A 494 -7.96 22.21 4.47
N ALA A 495 -7.48 21.10 3.92
CA ALA A 495 -8.30 19.91 3.61
C ALA A 495 -8.99 19.37 4.87
N LEU A 496 -8.25 19.22 5.98
CA LEU A 496 -8.83 18.78 7.26
C LEU A 496 -9.91 19.72 7.80
N LYS A 497 -9.74 21.05 7.65
CA LYS A 497 -10.74 22.03 8.07
C LYS A 497 -12.06 21.89 7.31
N ILE A 498 -12.00 21.51 6.04
CA ILE A 498 -13.20 21.30 5.21
C ILE A 498 -13.80 19.93 5.51
N ALA A 499 -12.98 18.89 5.51
CA ALA A 499 -13.46 17.52 5.67
C ALA A 499 -14.10 17.22 7.04
N ILE A 500 -13.74 17.97 8.10
CA ILE A 500 -14.31 17.80 9.44
C ILE A 500 -15.74 18.36 9.58
N ILE A 501 -16.19 19.24 8.69
CA ILE A 501 -17.48 19.95 8.80
C ILE A 501 -18.66 18.99 8.97
N PRO A 502 -18.84 17.93 8.15
CA PRO A 502 -19.97 17.02 8.32
C PRO A 502 -19.99 16.30 9.68
N LEU A 503 -18.84 15.98 10.24
CA LEU A 503 -18.72 15.40 11.57
C LEU A 503 -19.09 16.42 12.66
N GLN A 504 -18.65 17.68 12.50
CA GLN A 504 -19.00 18.79 13.39
C GLN A 504 -20.51 19.01 13.42
N ASP A 505 -21.15 19.13 12.26
CA ASP A 505 -22.62 19.35 12.14
C ASP A 505 -23.42 18.25 12.83
N ILE A 506 -22.95 17.00 12.73
CA ILE A 506 -23.60 15.87 13.41
C ILE A 506 -23.50 16.00 14.93
N LEU A 507 -22.32 16.41 15.45
CA LEU A 507 -22.09 16.56 16.88
C LEU A 507 -22.86 17.76 17.46
N GLU A 508 -22.94 18.88 16.74
CA GLU A 508 -23.74 20.06 17.11
C GLU A 508 -25.23 19.72 17.18
N LYS A 509 -25.78 19.04 16.14
CA LYS A 509 -27.18 18.57 16.13
C LYS A 509 -27.52 17.62 17.28
N LYS A 510 -26.52 16.98 17.86
CA LYS A 510 -26.68 16.08 19.01
C LYS A 510 -26.35 16.75 20.36
N ASN A 511 -26.03 18.03 20.37
CA ASN A 511 -25.56 18.78 21.54
C ASN A 511 -24.36 18.12 22.26
N LEU A 512 -23.40 17.59 21.51
CA LEU A 512 -22.18 16.97 22.02
C LEU A 512 -20.97 17.91 21.99
N ILE A 513 -21.05 19.01 21.26
CA ILE A 513 -20.10 20.13 21.21
C ILE A 513 -20.86 21.46 21.12
#